data_5f73909f9c90a26d46e7517fd045fdff
#
_entry.id   5f73909f9c90a26d46e7517fd045fdff
#
_cell.length_a   1.000
_cell.length_b   1.000
_cell.length_c   1.000
_cell.angle_alpha   90.00
_cell.angle_beta   90.00
_cell.angle_gamma   90.00
#
_symmetry.space_group_name_H-M   'P 1'
#
loop_
_entity.id
_entity.type
_entity.pdbx_description
1 polymer ?
#
loop_
_entity_poly.entity_id
_entity_poly.type
_entity_poly.pdbx_seq_one_letter_code
_entity_poly.pdbx_strand_id
1 'polypeptide(L)'
;MLREGVSPDQGLTRATLGALRFAVYDGEGAGRPMPFIADIQDGIQGAAGYPLSPEEMAAGALESFDVVLFPGGMASHQFDALGPEGREAVVSFVRSGGGYVGICAGAYMAASAPYQWGLNLIDASIIDHDHWARGIGPVEVELSPLGLELFGDFHGRQILHYGQGPIVAPALRPEIPDYEVLAWYRSGIGENGADPKVMVDTPAIIRGAFGEGRVLVSSGHAEWSSGLESFLLRYFEWAGGRRD
;
A
#
# COMPACT_ATOMS: atom_id res chain seq x y z
N MET A 1 -55.02 -16.65 -8.17
CA MET A 1 -53.71 -17.33 -8.13
C MET A 1 -52.65 -16.27 -8.28
N LEU A 2 -52.17 -15.79 -7.17
CA LEU A 2 -51.09 -14.81 -7.10
C LEU A 2 -49.75 -15.62 -7.01
N ARG A 3 -48.84 -15.35 -7.91
CA ARG A 3 -47.47 -15.94 -7.86
C ARG A 3 -46.63 -15.19 -6.84
N GLU A 4 -46.20 -15.89 -5.82
CA GLU A 4 -45.28 -15.39 -4.81
C GLU A 4 -43.95 -15.02 -5.46
N GLY A 5 -43.48 -13.81 -5.19
CA GLY A 5 -42.20 -13.28 -5.60
C GLY A 5 -41.08 -13.93 -4.77
N VAL A 6 -40.12 -14.51 -5.45
CA VAL A 6 -38.88 -15.01 -4.86
C VAL A 6 -38.03 -13.79 -4.50
N SER A 7 -37.70 -13.65 -3.22
CA SER A 7 -36.75 -12.66 -2.68
C SER A 7 -35.33 -12.96 -3.18
N PRO A 8 -34.58 -11.96 -3.65
CA PRO A 8 -33.21 -12.17 -4.14
C PRO A 8 -32.16 -12.07 -3.01
N ASP A 9 -32.44 -12.69 -1.86
CA ASP A 9 -31.51 -12.68 -0.73
C ASP A 9 -31.17 -14.10 -0.28
N GLN A 10 -30.60 -14.89 -1.21
CA GLN A 10 -30.01 -16.17 -0.87
C GLN A 10 -28.71 -16.38 -1.64
N GLY A 11 -27.60 -16.27 -0.90
CA GLY A 11 -26.43 -17.05 -1.27
C GLY A 11 -25.15 -16.35 -1.66
N LEU A 12 -24.77 -15.30 -0.97
CA LEU A 12 -23.34 -15.09 -0.78
C LEU A 12 -22.89 -15.99 0.37
N THR A 13 -22.71 -17.26 0.07
CA THR A 13 -21.90 -18.15 0.91
C THR A 13 -20.52 -17.51 0.96
N ARG A 14 -20.17 -17.03 2.15
CA ARG A 14 -18.82 -16.69 2.54
C ARG A 14 -17.96 -17.91 2.22
N ALA A 15 -17.32 -17.92 1.05
CA ALA A 15 -16.27 -18.88 0.76
C ALA A 15 -15.31 -18.75 1.94
N THR A 16 -14.97 -19.86 2.57
CA THR A 16 -13.97 -19.93 3.61
C THR A 16 -12.66 -19.50 2.95
N LEU A 17 -12.37 -18.20 2.99
CA LEU A 17 -11.09 -17.66 2.58
C LEU A 17 -10.06 -18.40 3.42
N GLY A 18 -9.19 -19.17 2.79
CA GLY A 18 -8.04 -19.75 3.48
C GLY A 18 -7.29 -18.63 4.22
N ALA A 19 -6.66 -18.97 5.32
CA ALA A 19 -5.93 -18.01 6.15
C ALA A 19 -5.04 -17.11 5.28
N LEU A 20 -5.14 -15.78 5.45
CA LEU A 20 -4.31 -14.80 4.75
C LEU A 20 -2.83 -15.05 5.11
N ARG A 21 -2.01 -15.33 4.11
CA ARG A 21 -0.56 -15.47 4.29
C ARG A 21 0.13 -14.25 3.72
N PHE A 22 0.90 -13.56 4.54
CA PHE A 22 1.59 -12.36 4.10
C PHE A 22 3.07 -12.38 4.47
N ALA A 23 3.88 -11.79 3.58
CA ALA A 23 5.28 -11.56 3.80
C ALA A 23 5.52 -10.08 4.14
N VAL A 24 6.50 -9.82 5.01
CA VAL A 24 7.01 -8.47 5.27
C VAL A 24 8.48 -8.44 4.88
N TYR A 25 8.85 -7.53 4.00
CA TYR A 25 10.24 -7.33 3.64
C TYR A 25 11.10 -7.06 4.88
N ASP A 26 12.14 -7.84 5.07
CA ASP A 26 13.10 -7.77 6.19
C ASP A 26 14.54 -7.77 5.67
N GLY A 27 14.93 -6.65 5.09
CA GLY A 27 16.26 -6.46 4.53
C GLY A 27 16.80 -5.07 4.81
N GLU A 28 17.93 -4.74 4.23
CA GLU A 28 18.52 -3.42 4.35
C GLU A 28 17.54 -2.33 3.90
N GLY A 29 17.52 -1.21 4.59
CA GLY A 29 16.60 -0.11 4.33
C GLY A 29 15.19 -0.28 4.90
N ALA A 30 14.83 -1.44 5.46
CA ALA A 30 13.55 -1.63 6.12
C ALA A 30 13.50 -0.93 7.50
N GLY A 31 12.38 -0.28 7.79
CA GLY A 31 11.97 -0.04 9.17
C GLY A 31 11.66 -1.38 9.85
N ARG A 32 11.39 -1.38 11.15
CA ARG A 32 11.17 -2.60 11.95
C ARG A 32 9.98 -3.42 11.44
N PRO A 33 10.17 -4.63 10.86
CA PRO A 33 9.07 -5.41 10.29
C PRO A 33 8.18 -6.11 11.32
N MET A 34 8.73 -6.50 12.47
CA MET A 34 8.04 -7.34 13.47
C MET A 34 6.76 -6.74 14.03
N PRO A 35 6.63 -5.43 14.34
CA PRO A 35 5.37 -4.86 14.79
C PRO A 35 4.23 -5.04 13.78
N PHE A 36 4.48 -4.89 12.49
CA PHE A 36 3.47 -5.10 11.44
C PHE A 36 2.92 -6.52 11.44
N ILE A 37 3.79 -7.52 11.64
CA ILE A 37 3.37 -8.92 11.68
C ILE A 37 2.42 -9.15 12.84
N ALA A 38 2.75 -8.66 14.04
CA ALA A 38 1.92 -8.80 15.21
C ALA A 38 0.57 -8.10 15.03
N ASP A 39 0.57 -6.83 14.62
CA ASP A 39 -0.64 -6.02 14.47
C ASP A 39 -1.62 -6.63 13.45
N ILE A 40 -1.11 -7.15 12.33
CA ILE A 40 -1.94 -7.76 11.29
C ILE A 40 -2.48 -9.11 11.74
N GLN A 41 -1.66 -9.94 12.40
CA GLN A 41 -2.10 -11.24 12.92
C GLN A 41 -3.15 -11.10 14.01
N ASP A 42 -3.02 -10.10 14.87
CA ASP A 42 -3.99 -9.81 15.93
C ASP A 42 -5.30 -9.23 15.37
N GLY A 43 -5.21 -8.44 14.30
CA GLY A 43 -6.36 -7.76 13.70
C GLY A 43 -7.13 -8.58 12.67
N ILE A 44 -6.50 -9.52 11.96
CA ILE A 44 -7.11 -10.36 10.92
C ILE A 44 -7.10 -11.82 11.37
N GLN A 45 -8.28 -12.35 11.69
CA GLN A 45 -8.42 -13.73 12.14
C GLN A 45 -7.86 -14.73 11.12
N GLY A 46 -6.91 -15.55 11.56
CA GLY A 46 -6.26 -16.56 10.74
C GLY A 46 -5.15 -16.06 9.84
N ALA A 47 -4.78 -14.78 9.91
CA ALA A 47 -3.64 -14.28 9.18
C ALA A 47 -2.32 -14.88 9.72
N ALA A 48 -1.40 -15.18 8.81
CA ALA A 48 -0.07 -15.69 9.14
C ALA A 48 1.00 -14.86 8.41
N GLY A 49 1.81 -14.11 9.18
CA GLY A 49 2.84 -13.22 8.67
C GLY A 49 4.24 -13.75 8.92
N TYR A 50 5.13 -13.48 7.95
CA TYR A 50 6.52 -13.92 8.00
C TYR A 50 7.45 -12.81 7.50
N PRO A 51 8.57 -12.53 8.20
CA PRO A 51 9.62 -11.72 7.62
C PRO A 51 10.27 -12.49 6.47
N LEU A 52 10.57 -11.84 5.37
CA LEU A 52 11.34 -12.41 4.26
C LEU A 52 12.53 -11.52 3.92
N SER A 53 13.69 -12.13 3.86
CA SER A 53 14.91 -11.48 3.37
C SER A 53 14.85 -11.30 1.84
N PRO A 54 15.65 -10.37 1.28
CA PRO A 54 15.83 -10.23 -0.17
C PRO A 54 16.20 -11.53 -0.87
N GLU A 55 17.07 -12.34 -0.25
CA GLU A 55 17.54 -13.62 -0.80
C GLU A 55 16.41 -14.66 -0.86
N GLU A 56 15.56 -14.72 0.17
CA GLU A 56 14.40 -15.60 0.18
C GLU A 56 13.38 -15.19 -0.88
N MET A 57 13.16 -13.87 -1.07
CA MET A 57 12.31 -13.36 -2.14
C MET A 57 12.86 -13.74 -3.51
N ALA A 58 14.16 -13.54 -3.76
CA ALA A 58 14.83 -13.94 -4.98
C ALA A 58 14.78 -15.45 -5.24
N ALA A 59 14.75 -16.25 -4.18
CA ALA A 59 14.62 -17.71 -4.25
C ALA A 59 13.19 -18.20 -4.49
N GLY A 60 12.20 -17.28 -4.67
CA GLY A 60 10.81 -17.63 -5.01
C GLY A 60 9.90 -17.85 -3.80
N ALA A 61 10.31 -17.50 -2.58
CA ALA A 61 9.49 -17.71 -1.39
C ALA A 61 8.13 -16.99 -1.45
N LEU A 62 8.01 -15.91 -2.23
CA LEU A 62 6.77 -15.13 -2.39
C LEU A 62 5.60 -15.96 -2.94
N GLU A 63 5.85 -17.03 -3.69
CA GLU A 63 4.80 -17.90 -4.23
C GLU A 63 3.89 -18.54 -3.15
N SER A 64 4.39 -18.57 -1.91
CA SER A 64 3.66 -19.12 -0.77
C SER A 64 2.77 -18.09 -0.04
N PHE A 65 2.70 -16.85 -0.53
CA PHE A 65 2.00 -15.75 0.13
C PHE A 65 0.91 -15.13 -0.74
N ASP A 66 -0.05 -14.49 -0.11
CA ASP A 66 -1.12 -13.74 -0.77
C ASP A 66 -0.74 -12.26 -0.92
N VAL A 67 0.02 -11.70 0.04
CA VAL A 67 0.41 -10.28 0.07
C VAL A 67 1.88 -10.14 0.49
N VAL A 68 2.57 -9.16 -0.09
CA VAL A 68 3.86 -8.67 0.40
C VAL A 68 3.76 -7.22 0.86
N LEU A 69 4.30 -6.92 2.04
CA LEU A 69 4.46 -5.57 2.58
C LEU A 69 5.91 -5.10 2.42
N PHE A 70 6.07 -3.91 1.85
CA PHE A 70 7.30 -3.12 1.93
C PHE A 70 7.08 -1.96 2.91
N PRO A 71 7.72 -1.99 4.09
CA PRO A 71 7.52 -1.00 5.15
C PRO A 71 8.25 0.31 4.85
N GLY A 72 8.03 1.30 5.72
CA GLY A 72 8.81 2.52 5.74
C GLY A 72 10.30 2.27 5.96
N GLY A 73 11.13 3.27 5.65
CA GLY A 73 12.58 3.20 5.75
C GLY A 73 13.28 3.96 4.61
N MET A 74 14.32 3.36 4.02
CA MET A 74 15.06 3.93 2.90
C MET A 74 14.81 3.14 1.62
N ALA A 75 14.01 3.67 0.72
CA ALA A 75 13.55 2.96 -0.49
C ALA A 75 14.71 2.55 -1.42
N SER A 76 15.72 3.40 -1.62
CA SER A 76 16.88 3.05 -2.44
C SER A 76 17.66 1.86 -1.88
N HIS A 77 17.83 1.78 -0.56
CA HIS A 77 18.49 0.64 0.08
C HIS A 77 17.67 -0.64 -0.04
N GLN A 78 16.33 -0.56 0.11
CA GLN A 78 15.46 -1.72 -0.12
C GLN A 78 15.59 -2.20 -1.58
N PHE A 79 15.59 -1.27 -2.54
CA PHE A 79 15.73 -1.59 -3.95
C PHE A 79 17.08 -2.24 -4.28
N ASP A 80 18.16 -1.68 -3.74
CA ASP A 80 19.51 -2.19 -3.98
C ASP A 80 19.70 -3.58 -3.35
N ALA A 81 19.21 -3.77 -2.11
CA ALA A 81 19.31 -5.04 -1.39
C ALA A 81 18.52 -6.17 -2.07
N LEU A 82 17.38 -5.89 -2.71
CA LEU A 82 16.65 -6.88 -3.48
C LEU A 82 17.46 -7.48 -4.64
N GLY A 83 18.40 -6.74 -5.18
CA GLY A 83 19.08 -7.16 -6.39
C GLY A 83 18.13 -7.32 -7.60
N PRO A 84 18.64 -7.64 -8.78
CA PRO A 84 17.80 -7.84 -9.98
C PRO A 84 16.80 -8.99 -9.82
N GLU A 85 17.22 -10.11 -9.25
CA GLU A 85 16.43 -11.33 -9.09
C GLU A 85 15.28 -11.11 -8.09
N GLY A 86 15.54 -10.46 -6.94
CA GLY A 86 14.50 -10.16 -5.95
C GLY A 86 13.48 -9.17 -6.48
N ARG A 87 13.91 -8.16 -7.25
CA ARG A 87 12.99 -7.20 -7.90
C ARG A 87 12.07 -7.90 -8.90
N GLU A 88 12.64 -8.77 -9.75
CA GLU A 88 11.84 -9.54 -10.72
C GLU A 88 10.88 -10.49 -9.99
N ALA A 89 11.29 -11.11 -8.90
CA ALA A 89 10.42 -11.97 -8.10
C ALA A 89 9.21 -11.20 -7.53
N VAL A 90 9.41 -9.99 -7.00
CA VAL A 90 8.32 -9.14 -6.51
C VAL A 90 7.40 -8.72 -7.65
N VAL A 91 7.94 -8.24 -8.76
CA VAL A 91 7.16 -7.80 -9.93
C VAL A 91 6.34 -8.97 -10.50
N SER A 92 6.95 -10.14 -10.65
CA SER A 92 6.27 -11.35 -11.13
C SER A 92 5.19 -11.84 -10.19
N PHE A 93 5.44 -11.83 -8.88
CA PHE A 93 4.47 -12.15 -7.85
C PHE A 93 3.22 -11.29 -7.97
N VAL A 94 3.39 -9.96 -8.03
CA VAL A 94 2.25 -9.05 -8.15
C VAL A 94 1.55 -9.24 -9.50
N ARG A 95 2.30 -9.34 -10.61
CA ARG A 95 1.72 -9.53 -11.94
C ARG A 95 0.85 -10.78 -12.02
N SER A 96 1.20 -11.83 -11.28
CA SER A 96 0.50 -13.12 -11.26
C SER A 96 -0.67 -13.20 -10.27
N GLY A 97 -1.02 -12.08 -9.61
CA GLY A 97 -2.20 -12.01 -8.74
C GLY A 97 -1.90 -11.74 -7.26
N GLY A 98 -0.64 -11.70 -6.87
CA GLY A 98 -0.25 -11.32 -5.50
C GLY A 98 -0.58 -9.86 -5.15
N GLY A 99 -0.79 -9.60 -3.87
CA GLY A 99 -1.01 -8.26 -3.33
C GLY A 99 0.30 -7.57 -2.95
N TYR A 100 0.40 -6.28 -3.25
CA TYR A 100 1.48 -5.42 -2.78
C TYR A 100 0.93 -4.33 -1.86
N VAL A 101 1.50 -4.20 -0.68
CA VAL A 101 1.25 -3.09 0.24
C VAL A 101 2.56 -2.33 0.42
N GLY A 102 2.57 -1.03 0.11
CA GLY A 102 3.74 -0.18 0.28
C GLY A 102 3.45 0.98 1.23
N ILE A 103 4.28 1.17 2.26
CA ILE A 103 4.16 2.28 3.20
C ILE A 103 5.41 3.12 3.13
N CYS A 104 5.29 4.45 2.95
CA CYS A 104 6.40 5.40 2.91
C CYS A 104 7.49 4.97 1.89
N ALA A 105 8.58 4.32 2.33
CA ALA A 105 9.61 3.77 1.44
C ALA A 105 9.01 2.76 0.46
N GLY A 106 8.11 1.89 0.90
CA GLY A 106 7.40 0.95 0.03
C GLY A 106 6.52 1.63 -1.02
N ALA A 107 5.98 2.82 -0.72
CA ALA A 107 5.25 3.62 -1.71
C ALA A 107 6.19 4.21 -2.78
N TYR A 108 7.40 4.66 -2.39
CA TYR A 108 8.45 5.03 -3.33
C TYR A 108 8.83 3.85 -4.25
N MET A 109 9.00 2.65 -3.66
CA MET A 109 9.37 1.44 -4.40
C MET A 109 8.33 1.05 -5.46
N ALA A 110 7.05 1.24 -5.20
CA ALA A 110 5.99 0.92 -6.14
C ALA A 110 5.88 1.90 -7.30
N ALA A 111 6.33 3.14 -7.14
CA ALA A 111 6.16 4.22 -8.11
C ALA A 111 6.90 3.97 -9.43
N SER A 112 6.46 4.67 -10.49
CA SER A 112 6.96 4.51 -11.86
C SER A 112 8.02 5.53 -12.26
N ALA A 113 8.11 6.66 -11.60
CA ALA A 113 9.02 7.76 -11.94
C ALA A 113 9.20 8.72 -10.74
N PRO A 114 10.18 9.63 -10.71
CA PRO A 114 11.22 9.89 -11.70
C PRO A 114 12.50 9.08 -11.52
N TYR A 115 12.60 8.28 -10.44
CA TYR A 115 13.81 7.56 -10.13
C TYR A 115 14.05 6.38 -11.07
N GLN A 116 15.34 6.04 -11.30
CA GLN A 116 15.69 4.82 -12.03
C GLN A 116 15.51 3.55 -11.18
N TRP A 117 15.36 3.71 -9.87
CA TRP A 117 14.99 2.67 -8.96
C TRP A 117 13.49 2.75 -8.68
N GLY A 118 12.80 1.64 -8.78
CA GLY A 118 11.37 1.49 -8.60
C GLY A 118 10.88 0.24 -9.30
N LEU A 119 9.87 -0.39 -8.74
CA LEU A 119 9.31 -1.63 -9.26
C LEU A 119 8.28 -1.39 -10.37
N ASN A 120 7.88 -0.14 -10.57
CA ASN A 120 6.88 0.27 -11.58
C ASN A 120 5.56 -0.52 -11.46
N LEU A 121 5.03 -0.67 -10.25
CA LEU A 121 3.83 -1.44 -9.96
C LEU A 121 2.54 -0.62 -10.02
N ILE A 122 2.64 0.72 -10.00
CA ILE A 122 1.49 1.62 -10.00
C ILE A 122 1.77 2.83 -10.89
N ASP A 123 0.75 3.36 -11.58
CA ASP A 123 0.88 4.50 -12.50
C ASP A 123 1.04 5.83 -11.75
N ALA A 124 2.01 5.92 -10.86
CA ALA A 124 2.28 7.08 -10.03
C ALA A 124 3.70 7.61 -10.25
N SER A 125 3.82 8.90 -10.50
CA SER A 125 5.08 9.64 -10.54
C SER A 125 5.26 10.41 -9.24
N ILE A 126 6.49 10.46 -8.74
CA ILE A 126 6.84 11.21 -7.53
C ILE A 126 7.14 12.65 -7.95
N ILE A 127 6.40 13.59 -7.41
CA ILE A 127 6.61 15.03 -7.63
C ILE A 127 7.41 15.64 -6.48
N ASP A 128 8.04 16.80 -6.74
CA ASP A 128 8.87 17.53 -5.77
C ASP A 128 9.93 16.63 -5.08
N HIS A 129 10.52 15.75 -5.88
CA HIS A 129 11.48 14.74 -5.41
C HIS A 129 12.77 15.34 -4.82
N ASP A 130 13.13 16.58 -5.18
CA ASP A 130 14.30 17.28 -4.63
C ASP A 130 14.12 17.68 -3.17
N HIS A 131 12.85 17.82 -2.75
CA HIS A 131 12.49 18.15 -1.38
C HIS A 131 11.89 16.96 -0.62
N TRP A 132 12.36 15.73 -0.89
CA TRP A 132 11.87 14.53 -0.20
C TRP A 132 11.95 14.62 1.33
N ALA A 133 12.98 15.28 1.87
CA ALA A 133 13.20 15.49 3.31
C ALA A 133 12.42 16.69 3.85
N ARG A 134 11.16 16.85 3.44
CA ARG A 134 10.30 18.01 3.76
C ARG A 134 9.80 18.09 5.20
N GLY A 135 10.16 17.14 6.07
CA GLY A 135 9.80 17.12 7.48
C GLY A 135 8.98 15.89 7.87
N ILE A 136 8.75 15.75 9.18
CA ILE A 136 8.02 14.63 9.79
C ILE A 136 7.00 15.20 10.76
N GLY A 137 5.77 14.69 10.75
CA GLY A 137 4.73 15.13 11.70
C GLY A 137 3.31 14.85 11.23
N PRO A 138 2.32 15.37 11.95
CA PRO A 138 0.92 15.19 11.61
C PRO A 138 0.53 16.04 10.40
N VAL A 139 -0.24 15.44 9.49
CA VAL A 139 -0.89 16.13 8.37
C VAL A 139 -2.36 15.78 8.34
N GLU A 140 -3.19 16.69 7.83
CA GLU A 140 -4.60 16.41 7.60
C GLU A 140 -4.79 15.66 6.28
N VAL A 141 -5.60 14.60 6.32
CA VAL A 141 -6.07 13.87 5.14
C VAL A 141 -7.60 13.76 5.15
N GLU A 142 -8.19 13.60 3.98
CA GLU A 142 -9.61 13.39 3.81
C GLU A 142 -9.84 12.21 2.86
N LEU A 143 -10.69 11.28 3.27
CA LEU A 143 -11.01 10.11 2.47
C LEU A 143 -11.83 10.49 1.24
N SER A 144 -11.53 9.86 0.12
CA SER A 144 -12.41 9.86 -1.06
C SER A 144 -13.65 8.97 -0.81
N PRO A 145 -14.66 9.01 -1.68
CA PRO A 145 -15.77 8.04 -1.61
C PRO A 145 -15.30 6.58 -1.60
N LEU A 146 -14.27 6.23 -2.41
CA LEU A 146 -13.67 4.90 -2.42
C LEU A 146 -12.89 4.59 -1.14
N GLY A 147 -12.29 5.61 -0.53
CA GLY A 147 -11.66 5.48 0.79
C GLY A 147 -12.68 5.22 1.89
N LEU A 148 -13.80 5.91 1.89
CA LEU A 148 -14.89 5.67 2.84
C LEU A 148 -15.48 4.25 2.68
N GLU A 149 -15.61 3.77 1.44
CA GLU A 149 -16.05 2.40 1.18
C GLU A 149 -15.07 1.36 1.76
N LEU A 150 -13.76 1.59 1.61
CA LEU A 150 -12.74 0.66 2.07
C LEU A 150 -12.49 0.72 3.59
N PHE A 151 -12.36 1.93 4.14
CA PHE A 151 -11.94 2.13 5.54
C PHE A 151 -13.10 2.28 6.51
N GLY A 152 -14.31 2.59 6.02
CA GLY A 152 -15.50 2.84 6.83
C GLY A 152 -15.73 4.33 7.11
N ASP A 153 -16.54 4.61 8.12
CA ASP A 153 -17.10 5.95 8.40
C ASP A 153 -16.10 6.93 9.05
N PHE A 154 -15.03 7.25 8.35
CA PHE A 154 -14.06 8.29 8.74
C PHE A 154 -14.40 9.61 8.05
N HIS A 155 -15.51 10.23 8.41
CA HIS A 155 -15.94 11.50 7.83
C HIS A 155 -15.07 12.68 8.28
N GLY A 156 -14.92 13.65 7.37
CA GLY A 156 -14.13 14.85 7.59
C GLY A 156 -12.62 14.57 7.54
N ARG A 157 -11.86 15.50 8.09
CA ARG A 157 -10.40 15.41 8.10
C ARG A 157 -9.91 14.51 9.21
N GLN A 158 -8.96 13.67 8.88
CA GLN A 158 -8.25 12.77 9.79
C GLN A 158 -6.80 13.24 9.93
N ILE A 159 -6.13 12.86 11.01
CA ILE A 159 -4.72 13.16 11.22
C ILE A 159 -3.89 11.92 10.87
N LEU A 160 -3.08 12.05 9.83
CA LEU A 160 -2.14 11.01 9.39
C LEU A 160 -0.72 11.41 9.79
N HIS A 161 0.06 10.51 10.34
CA HIS A 161 1.49 10.73 10.57
C HIS A 161 2.24 10.66 9.23
N TYR A 162 2.90 11.74 8.86
CA TYR A 162 3.75 11.82 7.67
C TYR A 162 5.22 11.66 8.05
N GLY A 163 5.92 10.74 7.36
CA GLY A 163 7.32 10.39 7.61
C GLY A 163 8.20 10.51 6.35
N GLN A 164 8.03 11.57 5.57
CA GLN A 164 8.80 11.81 4.34
C GLN A 164 8.47 10.83 3.20
N GLY A 165 7.26 10.28 3.16
CA GLY A 165 6.79 9.47 2.04
C GLY A 165 6.60 10.28 0.75
N PRO A 166 6.39 9.62 -0.41
CA PRO A 166 6.31 10.30 -1.70
C PRO A 166 5.06 11.17 -1.81
N ILE A 167 5.18 12.31 -2.46
CA ILE A 167 4.04 13.03 -3.01
C ILE A 167 3.88 12.57 -4.44
N VAL A 168 2.69 12.11 -4.81
CA VAL A 168 2.47 11.48 -6.11
C VAL A 168 1.48 12.25 -7.00
N ALA A 169 1.69 12.08 -8.30
CA ALA A 169 0.77 12.48 -9.36
C ALA A 169 0.70 11.36 -10.42
N PRO A 170 -0.27 11.36 -11.35
CA PRO A 170 -0.31 10.38 -12.43
C PRO A 170 0.99 10.38 -13.25
N ALA A 171 1.54 9.19 -13.52
CA ALA A 171 2.70 9.02 -14.38
C ALA A 171 2.30 8.94 -15.86
N LEU A 172 1.02 8.67 -16.13
CA LEU A 172 0.42 8.57 -17.47
C LEU A 172 1.07 7.47 -18.33
N ARG A 173 1.32 6.33 -17.73
CA ARG A 173 1.90 5.15 -18.38
C ARG A 173 0.81 4.26 -18.97
N PRO A 174 0.71 4.14 -20.32
CA PRO A 174 -0.39 3.43 -20.95
C PRO A 174 -0.41 1.90 -20.67
N GLU A 175 0.71 1.35 -20.20
CA GLU A 175 0.83 -0.08 -19.89
C GLU A 175 0.41 -0.45 -18.45
N ILE A 176 0.17 0.54 -17.60
CA ILE A 176 -0.29 0.35 -16.20
C ILE A 176 -1.62 1.08 -16.06
N PRO A 177 -2.67 0.43 -15.53
CA PRO A 177 -3.95 1.11 -15.28
C PRO A 177 -3.79 2.32 -14.35
N ASP A 178 -4.60 3.37 -14.58
CA ASP A 178 -4.66 4.52 -13.69
C ASP A 178 -4.98 4.08 -12.26
N TYR A 179 -4.37 4.74 -11.28
CA TYR A 179 -4.66 4.48 -9.88
C TYR A 179 -5.96 5.15 -9.43
N GLU A 180 -6.55 4.61 -8.38
CA GLU A 180 -7.67 5.20 -7.65
C GLU A 180 -7.18 5.84 -6.35
N VAL A 181 -7.70 7.03 -6.04
CA VAL A 181 -7.33 7.74 -4.81
C VAL A 181 -8.27 7.36 -3.68
N LEU A 182 -7.69 6.92 -2.56
CA LEU A 182 -8.42 6.58 -1.33
C LEU A 182 -8.41 7.72 -0.31
N ALA A 183 -7.32 8.49 -0.25
CA ALA A 183 -7.20 9.66 0.61
C ALA A 183 -6.41 10.78 -0.05
N TRP A 184 -6.80 12.02 0.25
CA TRP A 184 -6.15 13.24 -0.22
C TRP A 184 -5.49 13.96 0.94
N TYR A 185 -4.31 14.52 0.75
CA TYR A 185 -3.73 15.48 1.68
C TYR A 185 -4.55 16.77 1.71
N ARG A 186 -4.83 17.28 2.92
CA ARG A 186 -5.51 18.58 3.13
C ARG A 186 -4.66 19.59 3.89
N SER A 187 -3.48 19.17 4.33
CA SER A 187 -2.41 20.03 4.80
C SER A 187 -1.06 19.49 4.34
N GLY A 188 0.01 20.21 4.61
CA GLY A 188 1.35 19.78 4.23
C GLY A 188 2.40 20.21 5.25
N ILE A 189 3.59 19.64 5.11
CA ILE A 189 4.79 19.98 5.88
C ILE A 189 5.80 20.60 4.91
N GLY A 190 6.45 21.68 5.34
CA GLY A 190 7.42 22.44 4.53
C GLY A 190 8.66 22.81 5.33
N GLU A 191 9.50 21.81 5.63
CA GLU A 191 10.85 22.00 6.18
C GLU A 191 11.90 21.89 5.06
N ASN A 192 13.14 22.28 5.36
CA ASN A 192 14.28 22.15 4.45
C ASN A 192 14.07 22.78 3.05
N GLY A 193 13.32 23.88 3.00
CA GLY A 193 13.05 24.60 1.75
C GLY A 193 11.85 24.10 0.94
N ALA A 194 11.20 23.03 1.36
CA ALA A 194 9.99 22.54 0.70
C ALA A 194 8.80 23.48 0.89
N ASP A 195 7.98 23.67 -0.14
CA ASP A 195 6.69 24.36 -0.02
C ASP A 195 5.62 23.37 0.49
N PRO A 196 5.01 23.61 1.67
CA PRO A 196 3.97 22.72 2.19
C PRO A 196 2.73 22.65 1.29
N LYS A 197 2.48 23.65 0.45
CA LYS A 197 1.34 23.68 -0.46
C LYS A 197 1.43 22.61 -1.55
N VAL A 198 2.63 22.13 -1.88
CA VAL A 198 2.80 21.06 -2.88
C VAL A 198 2.10 19.77 -2.47
N MET A 199 1.97 19.51 -1.16
CA MET A 199 1.24 18.33 -0.67
C MET A 199 -0.28 18.49 -0.78
N VAL A 200 -0.80 19.70 -0.62
CA VAL A 200 -2.25 19.94 -0.52
C VAL A 200 -2.95 19.52 -1.81
N ASP A 201 -4.04 18.77 -1.66
CA ASP A 201 -4.84 18.21 -2.75
C ASP A 201 -4.11 17.18 -3.63
N THR A 202 -2.96 16.65 -3.16
CA THR A 202 -2.33 15.47 -3.76
C THR A 202 -2.76 14.19 -3.07
N PRO A 203 -2.65 13.01 -3.72
CA PRO A 203 -3.00 11.74 -3.12
C PRO A 203 -2.09 11.37 -1.94
N ALA A 204 -2.68 10.94 -0.83
CA ALA A 204 -1.99 10.40 0.34
C ALA A 204 -1.99 8.87 0.36
N ILE A 205 -3.10 8.26 -0.06
CA ILE A 205 -3.28 6.81 -0.17
C ILE A 205 -3.91 6.52 -1.52
N ILE A 206 -3.31 5.61 -2.29
CA ILE A 206 -3.79 5.19 -3.61
C ILE A 206 -3.80 3.67 -3.73
N ARG A 207 -4.61 3.17 -4.64
CA ARG A 207 -4.63 1.76 -5.02
C ARG A 207 -4.72 1.60 -6.53
N GLY A 208 -4.28 0.46 -7.04
CA GLY A 208 -4.36 0.16 -8.46
C GLY A 208 -4.20 -1.34 -8.74
N ALA A 209 -4.24 -1.70 -10.02
CA ALA A 209 -3.98 -3.05 -10.48
C ALA A 209 -2.64 -3.10 -11.22
N PHE A 210 -1.94 -4.25 -11.13
CA PHE A 210 -0.76 -4.54 -11.92
C PHE A 210 -0.81 -6.00 -12.37
N GLY A 211 -1.04 -6.23 -13.65
CA GLY A 211 -1.38 -7.56 -14.16
C GLY A 211 -2.65 -8.09 -13.51
N GLU A 212 -2.56 -9.26 -12.87
CA GLU A 212 -3.64 -9.87 -12.10
C GLU A 212 -3.66 -9.43 -10.63
N GLY A 213 -2.61 -8.74 -10.17
CA GLY A 213 -2.41 -8.37 -8.77
C GLY A 213 -2.98 -7.02 -8.40
N ARG A 214 -2.90 -6.73 -7.10
CA ARG A 214 -3.42 -5.51 -6.48
C ARG A 214 -2.30 -4.76 -5.78
N VAL A 215 -2.24 -3.46 -5.97
CA VAL A 215 -1.22 -2.59 -5.37
C VAL A 215 -1.91 -1.51 -4.55
N LEU A 216 -1.59 -1.42 -3.27
CA LEU A 216 -2.04 -0.34 -2.40
C LEU A 216 -0.81 0.31 -1.77
N VAL A 217 -0.73 1.63 -1.85
CA VAL A 217 0.36 2.37 -1.25
C VAL A 217 -0.14 3.55 -0.43
N SER A 218 0.51 3.74 0.72
CA SER A 218 0.31 4.87 1.62
C SER A 218 1.60 5.68 1.71
N SER A 219 1.52 6.95 1.41
CA SER A 219 2.65 7.87 1.60
C SER A 219 2.92 8.15 3.09
N GLY A 220 1.87 8.18 3.92
CA GLY A 220 1.97 8.34 5.38
C GLY A 220 1.81 7.01 6.12
N HIS A 221 1.88 7.11 7.44
CA HIS A 221 1.94 6.00 8.39
C HIS A 221 0.64 5.90 9.19
N ALA A 222 -0.36 5.18 8.66
CA ALA A 222 -1.61 4.93 9.38
C ALA A 222 -1.37 4.12 10.67
N GLU A 223 -0.39 3.23 10.66
CA GLU A 223 0.03 2.40 11.78
C GLU A 223 0.61 3.20 12.97
N TRP A 224 1.01 4.47 12.73
CA TRP A 224 1.48 5.40 13.75
C TRP A 224 0.49 6.53 14.01
N SER A 225 -0.70 6.46 13.44
CA SER A 225 -1.71 7.52 13.50
C SER A 225 -2.86 7.08 14.39
N SER A 226 -2.99 7.74 15.55
CA SER A 226 -4.04 7.40 16.53
C SER A 226 -5.44 7.44 15.90
N GLY A 227 -6.15 6.33 15.98
CA GLY A 227 -7.49 6.15 15.41
C GLY A 227 -7.51 5.68 13.95
N LEU A 228 -6.36 5.56 13.27
CA LEU A 228 -6.26 5.05 11.90
C LEU A 228 -5.56 3.68 11.80
N GLU A 229 -5.26 3.05 12.93
CA GLU A 229 -4.52 1.78 12.99
C GLU A 229 -5.24 0.67 12.19
N SER A 230 -6.57 0.71 12.15
CA SER A 230 -7.38 -0.22 11.36
C SER A 230 -7.18 -0.12 9.85
N PHE A 231 -6.63 0.99 9.35
CA PHE A 231 -6.34 1.15 7.91
C PHE A 231 -5.33 0.11 7.44
N LEU A 232 -4.33 -0.20 8.28
CA LEU A 232 -3.36 -1.25 7.97
C LEU A 232 -4.05 -2.59 7.68
N LEU A 233 -5.02 -2.97 8.49
CA LEU A 233 -5.77 -4.21 8.30
C LEU A 233 -6.53 -4.20 6.96
N ARG A 234 -7.17 -3.09 6.64
CA ARG A 234 -7.89 -2.91 5.37
C ARG A 234 -6.98 -2.95 4.15
N TYR A 235 -5.72 -2.48 4.26
CA TYR A 235 -4.73 -2.62 3.19
C TYR A 235 -4.53 -4.09 2.83
N PHE A 236 -4.35 -4.95 3.85
CA PHE A 236 -4.12 -6.38 3.66
C PHE A 236 -5.36 -7.13 3.19
N GLU A 237 -6.53 -6.82 3.75
CA GLU A 237 -7.80 -7.42 3.32
C GLU A 237 -8.08 -7.13 1.84
N TRP A 238 -7.84 -5.89 1.42
CA TRP A 238 -8.06 -5.50 0.03
C TRP A 238 -6.98 -6.09 -0.90
N ALA A 239 -5.70 -5.98 -0.55
CA ALA A 239 -4.61 -6.45 -1.39
C ALA A 239 -4.61 -7.99 -1.51
N GLY A 240 -4.94 -8.71 -0.42
CA GLY A 240 -5.00 -10.16 -0.39
C GLY A 240 -6.35 -10.74 -0.84
N GLY A 241 -7.30 -9.89 -1.24
CA GLY A 241 -8.59 -10.36 -1.74
C GLY A 241 -8.42 -11.24 -2.96
N ARG A 242 -8.70 -12.54 -2.79
CA ARG A 242 -8.73 -13.47 -3.91
C ARG A 242 -9.84 -13.05 -4.86
N ARG A 243 -9.52 -13.03 -6.15
CA ARG A 243 -10.57 -12.95 -7.18
C ARG A 243 -11.40 -14.22 -7.06
N ASP A 244 -12.73 -14.03 -6.94
CA ASP A 244 -13.71 -15.10 -7.13
C ASP A 244 -13.68 -15.57 -8.60
#